data_9db5b027c9d31c33b25156a9f4f9fd84
#
_entry.id   9db5b027c9d31c33b25156a9f4f9fd84
#
_cell.length_a   1.000
_cell.length_b   1.000
_cell.length_c   1.000
_cell.angle_alpha   90.00
_cell.angle_beta   90.00
_cell.angle_gamma   90.00
#
_symmetry.space_group_name_H-M   'P 1'
#
loop_
_entity.id
_entity.type
_entity.pdbx_description
1 polymer ?
#
loop_
_entity_poly.entity_id
_entity_poly.type
_entity_poly.pdbx_seq_one_letter_code
_entity_poly.pdbx_strand_id
1 'polypeptide(L)'
;MDHNKLWKILKEMGIPDHLTCLLRNLYAGQEATFRTRHGTTDWFQIGKQIHQDCILSPCLFNYYAEYIMPNARLDEAQARIKIAGRNINNLRYIDDTTLMAESEEEQKSPLMKVKEESEKVGLKLNIQKMKIMASGPITSWQTDGETMESVTDFIFLGSKIIVDGDCCHESKRCLLFGRKAMTNLDSILKTRDISLLTNVCLVKAMVFPVVMYGCESWTIKKAEGQRIDAFELWHWRRLLRVPWTARRSNQSILKEINPEYSLEGLMLKLQ
;
A
#
# COMPACT_ATOMS: atom_id res chain seq x y z
N MET A 1 -0.69 -19.18 10.43
CA MET A 1 0.64 -19.76 10.18
C MET A 1 0.90 -20.82 11.25
N ASP A 2 1.43 -21.97 10.87
CA ASP A 2 1.81 -23.04 11.80
C ASP A 2 3.27 -22.86 12.24
N HIS A 3 3.53 -22.79 13.53
CA HIS A 3 4.86 -22.54 14.07
C HIS A 3 5.87 -23.63 13.67
N ASN A 4 5.47 -24.90 13.67
CA ASN A 4 6.37 -25.99 13.31
C ASN A 4 6.80 -25.92 11.84
N LYS A 5 5.87 -25.53 10.96
CA LYS A 5 6.19 -25.29 9.54
C LYS A 5 7.10 -24.08 9.37
N LEU A 6 6.85 -23.00 10.14
CA LEU A 6 7.71 -21.82 10.13
C LEU A 6 9.16 -22.15 10.47
N TRP A 7 9.38 -22.91 11.55
CA TRP A 7 10.74 -23.29 11.94
C TRP A 7 11.46 -24.13 10.89
N LYS A 8 10.75 -25.01 10.22
CA LYS A 8 11.29 -25.81 9.14
C LYS A 8 11.68 -24.93 7.95
N ILE A 9 10.81 -24.01 7.54
CA ILE A 9 11.07 -23.06 6.44
C ILE A 9 12.27 -22.18 6.74
N LEU A 10 12.37 -21.60 7.94
CA LEU A 10 13.52 -20.77 8.32
C LEU A 10 14.82 -21.53 8.23
N LYS A 11 14.84 -22.81 8.63
CA LYS A 11 16.01 -23.67 8.51
C LYS A 11 16.37 -23.97 7.05
N GLU A 12 15.38 -24.29 6.22
CA GLU A 12 15.58 -24.56 4.79
C GLU A 12 16.07 -23.31 4.04
N MET A 13 15.69 -22.11 4.49
CA MET A 13 16.16 -20.84 3.96
C MET A 13 17.56 -20.42 4.51
N GLY A 14 18.21 -21.25 5.31
CA GLY A 14 19.56 -21.00 5.83
C GLY A 14 19.62 -20.05 7.03
N ILE A 15 18.52 -19.80 7.72
CA ILE A 15 18.54 -19.02 8.96
C ILE A 15 19.27 -19.83 10.05
N PRO A 16 20.28 -19.24 10.72
CA PRO A 16 21.07 -19.92 11.74
C PRO A 16 20.24 -20.52 12.87
N ASP A 17 20.60 -21.72 13.33
CA ASP A 17 19.85 -22.47 14.34
C ASP A 17 19.67 -21.69 15.66
N HIS A 18 20.68 -20.88 16.06
CA HIS A 18 20.57 -20.07 17.28
C HIS A 18 19.48 -18.99 17.18
N LEU A 19 19.30 -18.36 16.01
CA LEU A 19 18.22 -17.38 15.79
C LEU A 19 16.86 -18.07 15.74
N THR A 20 16.77 -19.21 15.09
CA THR A 20 15.54 -20.02 15.07
C THR A 20 15.16 -20.48 16.48
N CYS A 21 16.14 -20.82 17.33
CA CYS A 21 15.92 -21.18 18.74
C CYS A 21 15.41 -19.98 19.56
N LEU A 22 15.97 -18.78 19.37
CA LEU A 22 15.50 -17.56 20.02
C LEU A 22 14.05 -17.24 19.62
N LEU A 23 13.73 -17.36 18.33
CA LEU A 23 12.35 -17.17 17.86
C LEU A 23 11.40 -18.22 18.47
N ARG A 24 11.79 -19.49 18.53
CA ARG A 24 10.99 -20.53 19.18
C ARG A 24 10.70 -20.20 20.65
N ASN A 25 11.71 -19.75 21.39
CA ASN A 25 11.54 -19.36 22.77
C ASN A 25 10.62 -18.16 22.93
N LEU A 26 10.68 -17.17 21.99
CA LEU A 26 9.78 -16.03 21.98
C LEU A 26 8.32 -16.42 21.77
N TYR A 27 8.07 -17.44 20.95
CA TYR A 27 6.71 -17.92 20.63
C TYR A 27 6.25 -19.08 21.53
N ALA A 28 7.14 -19.63 22.38
CA ALA A 28 6.79 -20.72 23.30
C ALA A 28 5.96 -20.20 24.48
N GLY A 29 4.89 -20.92 24.80
CA GLY A 29 4.08 -20.63 25.99
C GLY A 29 3.33 -19.29 25.95
N GLN A 30 3.13 -18.72 24.78
CA GLN A 30 2.37 -17.47 24.65
C GLN A 30 0.89 -17.71 24.94
N GLU A 31 0.34 -16.85 25.79
CA GLU A 31 -1.06 -16.86 26.16
C GLU A 31 -1.71 -15.53 25.81
N ALA A 32 -3.00 -15.57 25.54
CA ALA A 32 -3.81 -14.38 25.28
C ALA A 32 -5.13 -14.42 26.03
N THR A 33 -5.68 -13.24 26.23
CA THR A 33 -7.03 -13.05 26.76
C THR A 33 -7.70 -11.91 25.99
N PHE A 34 -9.01 -11.97 25.84
CA PHE A 34 -9.80 -10.90 25.20
C PHE A 34 -10.57 -10.11 26.25
N ARG A 35 -10.49 -8.80 26.13
CA ARG A 35 -11.33 -7.89 26.90
C ARG A 35 -12.63 -7.62 26.14
N THR A 36 -13.75 -8.12 26.67
CA THR A 36 -15.09 -7.89 26.12
C THR A 36 -15.83 -6.84 26.94
N ARG A 37 -17.01 -6.41 26.46
CA ARG A 37 -17.91 -5.54 27.25
C ARG A 37 -18.41 -6.19 28.54
N HIS A 38 -18.39 -7.52 28.64
CA HIS A 38 -18.89 -8.32 29.76
C HIS A 38 -17.79 -8.83 30.69
N GLY A 39 -16.54 -8.47 30.45
CA GLY A 39 -15.39 -8.91 31.25
C GLY A 39 -14.24 -9.41 30.38
N THR A 40 -13.24 -10.00 31.02
CA THR A 40 -12.07 -10.60 30.38
C THR A 40 -12.29 -12.11 30.26
N THR A 41 -11.94 -12.70 29.12
CA THR A 41 -11.97 -14.16 28.93
C THR A 41 -10.89 -14.84 29.78
N ASP A 42 -10.99 -16.13 29.96
CA ASP A 42 -9.90 -16.94 30.50
C ASP A 42 -8.69 -16.90 29.56
N TRP A 43 -7.51 -17.11 30.12
CA TRP A 43 -6.27 -17.20 29.35
C TRP A 43 -6.27 -18.47 28.50
N PHE A 44 -5.88 -18.33 27.22
CA PHE A 44 -5.74 -19.47 26.32
C PHE A 44 -4.39 -19.42 25.61
N GLN A 45 -3.81 -20.59 25.34
CA GLN A 45 -2.52 -20.68 24.68
C GLN A 45 -2.62 -20.40 23.19
N ILE A 46 -1.66 -19.65 22.66
CA ILE A 46 -1.52 -19.34 21.23
C ILE A 46 -0.58 -20.37 20.61
N GLY A 47 -1.15 -21.41 20.02
CA GLY A 47 -0.36 -22.46 19.33
C GLY A 47 -0.13 -22.24 17.85
N LYS A 48 -0.82 -21.27 17.25
CA LYS A 48 -0.75 -20.95 15.80
C LYS A 48 -0.94 -19.45 15.64
N GLN A 49 -0.33 -18.85 14.65
CA GLN A 49 -0.40 -17.44 14.24
C GLN A 49 0.86 -16.65 14.58
N ILE A 50 0.96 -15.48 13.96
CA ILE A 50 1.97 -14.46 14.26
C ILE A 50 1.23 -13.30 14.93
N HIS A 51 1.85 -12.66 15.90
CA HIS A 51 1.26 -11.51 16.58
C HIS A 51 0.99 -10.38 15.61
N GLN A 52 -0.25 -9.91 15.57
CA GLN A 52 -0.57 -8.65 14.94
C GLN A 52 0.15 -7.53 15.71
N ASP A 53 0.64 -6.50 14.99
CA ASP A 53 1.42 -5.37 15.55
C ASP A 53 2.80 -5.72 16.16
N CYS A 54 3.30 -6.94 15.98
CA CYS A 54 4.67 -7.29 16.34
C CYS A 54 5.64 -6.91 15.21
N ILE A 55 6.73 -6.23 15.51
CA ILE A 55 7.75 -5.81 14.54
C ILE A 55 8.39 -6.97 13.75
N LEU A 56 8.42 -8.18 14.33
CA LEU A 56 8.97 -9.39 13.70
C LEU A 56 7.97 -10.05 12.75
N SER A 57 6.68 -9.85 12.94
CA SER A 57 5.64 -10.56 12.21
C SER A 57 5.66 -10.32 10.69
N PRO A 58 5.83 -9.08 10.20
CA PRO A 58 5.98 -8.83 8.76
C PRO A 58 7.23 -9.53 8.18
N CYS A 59 8.35 -9.51 8.90
CA CYS A 59 9.58 -10.17 8.46
C CYS A 59 9.41 -11.70 8.36
N LEU A 60 8.81 -12.32 9.37
CA LEU A 60 8.56 -13.76 9.39
C LEU A 60 7.57 -14.17 8.29
N PHE A 61 6.55 -13.35 8.04
CA PHE A 61 5.62 -13.59 6.95
C PHE A 61 6.30 -13.44 5.58
N ASN A 62 7.15 -12.45 5.40
CA ASN A 62 7.92 -12.28 4.16
C ASN A 62 8.83 -13.48 3.88
N TYR A 63 9.52 -14.04 4.89
CA TYR A 63 10.29 -15.27 4.72
C TYR A 63 9.39 -16.44 4.28
N TYR A 64 8.20 -16.51 4.81
CA TYR A 64 7.22 -17.53 4.42
C TYR A 64 6.78 -17.37 2.97
N ALA A 65 6.49 -16.15 2.55
CA ALA A 65 6.13 -15.83 1.17
C ALA A 65 7.30 -16.08 0.20
N GLU A 66 8.52 -15.70 0.59
CA GLU A 66 9.75 -15.98 -0.18
C GLU A 66 10.03 -17.47 -0.33
N TYR A 67 9.58 -18.32 0.58
CA TYR A 67 9.67 -19.76 0.43
C TYR A 67 8.63 -20.31 -0.57
N ILE A 68 7.40 -19.79 -0.55
CA ILE A 68 6.29 -20.24 -1.39
C ILE A 68 6.55 -19.91 -2.87
N MET A 69 6.95 -18.70 -3.17
CA MET A 69 6.95 -18.20 -4.55
C MET A 69 7.99 -18.86 -5.47
N PRO A 70 9.26 -19.10 -5.07
CA PRO A 70 10.20 -19.87 -5.87
C PRO A 70 9.73 -21.33 -6.07
N ASN A 71 9.11 -21.95 -5.04
CA ASN A 71 8.58 -23.30 -5.14
C ASN A 71 7.39 -23.38 -6.10
N ALA A 72 6.60 -22.32 -6.20
CA ALA A 72 5.55 -22.18 -7.21
C ALA A 72 6.11 -22.01 -8.65
N ARG A 73 7.44 -21.92 -8.80
CA ARG A 73 8.15 -21.72 -10.07
C ARG A 73 7.58 -20.55 -10.89
N LEU A 74 7.37 -19.43 -10.21
CA LEU A 74 7.05 -18.15 -10.85
C LEU A 74 8.35 -17.56 -11.43
N ASP A 75 8.82 -18.16 -12.51
CA ASP A 75 10.09 -17.79 -13.12
C ASP A 75 9.95 -16.45 -13.84
N GLU A 76 10.64 -15.41 -13.34
CA GLU A 76 10.65 -14.09 -13.97
C GLU A 76 11.20 -14.15 -15.41
N ALA A 77 12.02 -15.15 -15.73
CA ALA A 77 12.54 -15.37 -17.08
C ALA A 77 11.43 -15.68 -18.10
N GLN A 78 10.31 -16.26 -17.65
CA GLN A 78 9.15 -16.57 -18.49
C GLN A 78 8.10 -15.44 -18.49
N ALA A 79 8.28 -14.42 -17.64
CA ALA A 79 7.37 -13.29 -17.60
C ALA A 79 7.48 -12.46 -18.89
N ARG A 80 6.35 -12.18 -19.52
CA ARG A 80 6.27 -11.37 -20.74
C ARG A 80 6.10 -9.89 -20.46
N ILE A 81 5.51 -9.57 -19.30
CA ILE A 81 5.29 -8.18 -18.90
C ILE A 81 6.61 -7.53 -18.48
N LYS A 82 6.96 -6.43 -19.14
CA LYS A 82 8.19 -5.68 -18.85
C LYS A 82 7.85 -4.35 -18.20
N ILE A 83 8.41 -4.12 -17.00
CA ILE A 83 8.35 -2.83 -16.32
C ILE A 83 9.77 -2.35 -16.09
N ALA A 84 10.09 -1.15 -16.56
CA ALA A 84 11.44 -0.55 -16.51
C ALA A 84 12.55 -1.52 -17.02
N GLY A 85 12.26 -2.28 -18.10
CA GLY A 85 13.19 -3.22 -18.72
C GLY A 85 13.36 -4.55 -17.99
N ARG A 86 12.69 -4.78 -16.87
CA ARG A 86 12.68 -6.05 -16.13
C ARG A 86 11.41 -6.84 -16.41
N ASN A 87 11.53 -8.15 -16.55
CA ASN A 87 10.38 -9.01 -16.65
C ASN A 87 9.75 -9.17 -15.26
N ILE A 88 8.46 -8.90 -15.14
CA ILE A 88 7.73 -8.96 -13.87
C ILE A 88 6.45 -9.75 -14.09
N ASN A 89 6.20 -10.76 -13.25
CA ASN A 89 4.97 -11.56 -13.24
C ASN A 89 4.22 -11.48 -11.91
N ASN A 90 4.85 -10.89 -10.89
CA ASN A 90 4.20 -10.69 -9.60
C ASN A 90 4.75 -9.46 -8.87
N LEU A 91 3.91 -8.85 -8.06
CA LEU A 91 4.28 -7.82 -7.08
C LEU A 91 3.80 -8.28 -5.71
N ARG A 92 4.64 -8.14 -4.69
CA ARG A 92 4.37 -8.66 -3.35
C ARG A 92 4.66 -7.62 -2.27
N TYR A 93 3.76 -7.53 -1.34
CA TYR A 93 3.96 -6.76 -0.12
C TYR A 93 3.24 -7.45 1.04
N ILE A 94 3.99 -8.13 1.89
CA ILE A 94 3.48 -8.95 3.01
C ILE A 94 2.49 -10.00 2.47
N ASP A 95 1.20 -9.88 2.79
CA ASP A 95 0.11 -10.77 2.35
C ASP A 95 -0.57 -10.32 1.05
N ASP A 96 -0.36 -9.07 0.65
CA ASP A 96 -0.87 -8.56 -0.62
C ASP A 96 0.02 -9.01 -1.78
N THR A 97 -0.52 -9.81 -2.67
CA THR A 97 0.18 -10.31 -3.86
C THR A 97 -0.64 -10.03 -5.11
N THR A 98 -0.02 -9.41 -6.10
CA THR A 98 -0.59 -9.24 -7.44
C THR A 98 0.16 -10.14 -8.40
N LEU A 99 -0.54 -11.00 -9.11
CA LEU A 99 -0.01 -11.79 -10.21
C LEU A 99 -0.39 -11.13 -11.53
N MET A 100 0.54 -11.12 -12.47
CA MET A 100 0.37 -10.45 -13.77
C MET A 100 0.64 -11.42 -14.91
N ALA A 101 -0.21 -11.41 -15.94
CA ALA A 101 -0.07 -12.19 -17.17
C ALA A 101 -0.68 -11.46 -18.36
N GLU A 102 -0.31 -11.84 -19.57
CA GLU A 102 -0.87 -11.27 -20.81
C GLU A 102 -2.20 -11.92 -21.20
N SER A 103 -2.48 -13.13 -20.71
CA SER A 103 -3.72 -13.87 -21.01
C SER A 103 -4.29 -14.56 -19.78
N GLU A 104 -5.57 -14.95 -19.89
CA GLU A 104 -6.29 -15.68 -18.83
C GLU A 104 -5.66 -17.07 -18.61
N GLU A 105 -5.28 -17.77 -19.69
CA GLU A 105 -4.66 -19.09 -19.61
C GLU A 105 -3.31 -19.04 -18.91
N GLU A 106 -2.50 -18.01 -19.21
CA GLU A 106 -1.20 -17.81 -18.57
C GLU A 106 -1.35 -17.52 -17.09
N GLN A 107 -2.42 -16.87 -16.65
CA GLN A 107 -2.65 -16.53 -15.24
C GLN A 107 -3.12 -17.71 -14.40
N LYS A 108 -3.86 -18.67 -14.98
CA LYS A 108 -4.40 -19.83 -14.25
C LYS A 108 -3.30 -20.72 -13.65
N SER A 109 -2.27 -21.02 -14.44
CA SER A 109 -1.19 -21.90 -13.99
C SER A 109 -0.41 -21.35 -12.78
N PRO A 110 0.10 -20.10 -12.80
CA PRO A 110 0.72 -19.46 -11.63
C PRO A 110 -0.17 -19.45 -10.40
N LEU A 111 -1.44 -19.07 -10.55
CA LEU A 111 -2.37 -19.00 -9.43
C LEU A 111 -2.56 -20.37 -8.76
N MET A 112 -2.77 -21.43 -9.54
CA MET A 112 -2.93 -22.78 -9.01
C MET A 112 -1.67 -23.27 -8.29
N LYS A 113 -0.49 -23.00 -8.84
CA LYS A 113 0.79 -23.35 -8.19
C LYS A 113 0.99 -22.61 -6.88
N VAL A 114 0.73 -21.30 -6.84
CA VAL A 114 0.80 -20.51 -5.58
C VAL A 114 -0.18 -21.08 -4.55
N LYS A 115 -1.37 -21.46 -4.97
CA LYS A 115 -2.36 -22.09 -4.09
C LYS A 115 -1.85 -23.39 -3.51
N GLU A 116 -1.38 -24.32 -4.34
CA GLU A 116 -0.85 -25.62 -3.92
C GLU A 116 0.32 -25.46 -2.95
N GLU A 117 1.29 -24.61 -3.27
CA GLU A 117 2.46 -24.37 -2.41
C GLU A 117 2.07 -23.68 -1.08
N SER A 118 1.12 -22.75 -1.12
CA SER A 118 0.57 -22.13 0.09
C SER A 118 -0.12 -23.14 1.00
N GLU A 119 -0.91 -24.05 0.44
CA GLU A 119 -1.60 -25.09 1.21
C GLU A 119 -0.63 -26.09 1.86
N LYS A 120 0.47 -26.47 1.17
CA LYS A 120 1.52 -27.33 1.75
C LYS A 120 2.10 -26.75 3.03
N VAL A 121 2.25 -25.45 3.08
CA VAL A 121 2.77 -24.75 4.27
C VAL A 121 1.67 -24.31 5.24
N GLY A 122 0.41 -24.58 4.94
CA GLY A 122 -0.73 -24.31 5.83
C GLY A 122 -1.30 -22.89 5.73
N LEU A 123 -1.02 -22.18 4.64
CA LEU A 123 -1.71 -20.96 4.26
C LEU A 123 -2.84 -21.27 3.27
N LYS A 124 -3.96 -20.59 3.41
CA LYS A 124 -5.06 -20.67 2.45
C LYS A 124 -5.26 -19.34 1.77
N LEU A 125 -5.35 -19.36 0.45
CA LEU A 125 -5.75 -18.18 -0.31
C LEU A 125 -7.20 -17.83 0.00
N ASN A 126 -7.47 -16.55 0.20
CA ASN A 126 -8.83 -16.08 0.40
C ASN A 126 -9.45 -15.70 -0.96
N ILE A 127 -10.08 -16.66 -1.63
CA ILE A 127 -10.63 -16.47 -2.96
C ILE A 127 -11.69 -15.37 -2.99
N GLN A 128 -12.48 -15.21 -1.93
CA GLN A 128 -13.49 -14.16 -1.84
C GLN A 128 -12.91 -12.73 -1.83
N LYS A 129 -11.67 -12.57 -1.39
CA LYS A 129 -10.95 -11.29 -1.44
C LYS A 129 -10.16 -11.09 -2.72
N MET A 130 -9.98 -12.14 -3.51
CA MET A 130 -9.25 -12.06 -4.77
C MET A 130 -10.09 -11.34 -5.80
N LYS A 131 -9.43 -10.49 -6.59
CA LYS A 131 -10.06 -9.71 -7.66
C LYS A 131 -9.24 -9.85 -8.93
N ILE A 132 -9.93 -9.85 -10.06
CA ILE A 132 -9.31 -9.86 -11.38
C ILE A 132 -9.56 -8.53 -12.05
N MET A 133 -8.51 -7.96 -12.60
CA MET A 133 -8.58 -6.77 -13.43
C MET A 133 -7.93 -7.08 -14.78
N ALA A 134 -8.64 -6.79 -15.88
CA ALA A 134 -8.11 -6.95 -17.21
C ALA A 134 -8.51 -5.81 -18.13
N SER A 135 -7.65 -5.54 -19.11
CA SER A 135 -7.89 -4.52 -20.15
C SER A 135 -8.87 -4.96 -21.25
N GLY A 136 -9.32 -6.23 -21.23
CA GLY A 136 -10.28 -6.81 -22.19
C GLY A 136 -11.48 -7.44 -21.50
N PRO A 137 -12.50 -7.86 -22.26
CA PRO A 137 -13.67 -8.52 -21.71
C PRO A 137 -13.25 -9.87 -21.11
N ILE A 138 -13.45 -10.04 -19.80
CA ILE A 138 -13.34 -11.33 -19.12
C ILE A 138 -14.75 -11.91 -18.96
N THR A 139 -14.96 -13.11 -19.46
CA THR A 139 -16.05 -13.97 -19.08
C THR A 139 -15.70 -14.57 -17.71
N SER A 140 -16.65 -14.88 -16.86
CA SER A 140 -16.47 -15.34 -15.48
C SER A 140 -15.26 -16.25 -15.25
N TRP A 141 -14.37 -15.87 -14.33
CA TRP A 141 -13.25 -16.71 -13.90
C TRP A 141 -13.66 -17.56 -12.69
N GLN A 142 -13.54 -18.88 -12.82
CA GLN A 142 -13.82 -19.80 -11.74
C GLN A 142 -12.54 -20.53 -11.29
N THR A 143 -12.34 -20.58 -9.98
CA THR A 143 -11.30 -21.40 -9.35
C THR A 143 -11.96 -22.22 -8.24
N ASP A 144 -11.84 -23.54 -8.28
CA ASP A 144 -12.44 -24.49 -7.32
C ASP A 144 -13.97 -24.34 -7.14
N GLY A 145 -14.68 -23.97 -8.20
CA GLY A 145 -16.14 -23.75 -8.14
C GLY A 145 -16.56 -22.40 -7.56
N GLU A 146 -15.61 -21.58 -7.11
CA GLU A 146 -15.87 -20.20 -6.70
C GLU A 146 -15.58 -19.24 -7.86
N THR A 147 -16.49 -18.28 -8.07
CA THR A 147 -16.33 -17.25 -9.11
C THR A 147 -15.59 -16.07 -8.52
N MET A 148 -14.47 -15.68 -9.16
CA MET A 148 -13.75 -14.48 -8.78
C MET A 148 -14.41 -13.22 -9.35
N GLU A 149 -14.40 -12.14 -8.56
CA GLU A 149 -14.97 -10.86 -8.96
C GLU A 149 -14.05 -10.16 -9.98
N SER A 150 -14.62 -9.86 -11.18
CA SER A 150 -13.95 -8.99 -12.14
C SER A 150 -14.23 -7.53 -11.79
N VAL A 151 -13.17 -6.73 -11.66
CA VAL A 151 -13.27 -5.33 -11.27
C VAL A 151 -12.59 -4.41 -12.28
N THR A 152 -13.10 -3.18 -12.40
CA THR A 152 -12.52 -2.13 -13.24
C THR A 152 -11.48 -1.30 -12.48
N ASP A 153 -11.52 -1.35 -11.16
CA ASP A 153 -10.57 -0.68 -10.28
C ASP A 153 -10.39 -1.45 -8.97
N PHE A 154 -9.25 -1.28 -8.33
CA PHE A 154 -9.01 -1.81 -7.00
C PHE A 154 -7.98 -0.95 -6.24
N ILE A 155 -7.92 -1.12 -4.92
CA ILE A 155 -6.92 -0.44 -4.08
C ILE A 155 -5.80 -1.43 -3.78
N PHE A 156 -4.59 -1.10 -4.23
CA PHE A 156 -3.37 -1.84 -3.94
C PHE A 156 -2.40 -0.93 -3.16
N LEU A 157 -1.96 -1.38 -2.00
CA LEU A 157 -1.08 -0.62 -1.09
C LEU A 157 -1.57 0.82 -0.83
N GLY A 158 -2.87 1.01 -0.72
CA GLY A 158 -3.46 2.33 -0.48
C GLY A 158 -3.62 3.22 -1.71
N SER A 159 -3.13 2.82 -2.90
CA SER A 159 -3.34 3.53 -4.17
C SER A 159 -4.44 2.87 -5.00
N LYS A 160 -5.29 3.69 -5.61
CA LYS A 160 -6.35 3.22 -6.50
C LYS A 160 -5.81 3.01 -7.91
N ILE A 161 -5.83 1.77 -8.37
CA ILE A 161 -5.43 1.37 -9.73
C ILE A 161 -6.69 1.16 -10.56
N ILE A 162 -6.69 1.65 -11.80
CA ILE A 162 -7.80 1.56 -12.77
C ILE A 162 -7.29 0.88 -14.04
N VAL A 163 -8.15 0.09 -14.68
CA VAL A 163 -7.83 -0.69 -15.90
C VAL A 163 -7.23 0.15 -17.03
N ASP A 164 -7.69 1.38 -17.22
CA ASP A 164 -7.22 2.29 -18.27
C ASP A 164 -5.89 2.99 -17.92
N GLY A 165 -5.35 2.78 -16.73
CA GLY A 165 -4.12 3.42 -16.26
C GLY A 165 -4.28 4.92 -15.98
N ASP A 166 -5.51 5.48 -15.98
CA ASP A 166 -5.72 6.90 -15.71
C ASP A 166 -5.62 7.23 -14.23
N CYS A 167 -4.66 8.07 -13.87
CA CYS A 167 -4.44 8.53 -12.50
C CYS A 167 -5.44 9.61 -12.03
N CYS A 168 -6.37 10.05 -12.88
CA CYS A 168 -7.28 11.18 -12.58
C CYS A 168 -8.13 10.93 -11.32
N HIS A 169 -8.62 9.70 -11.13
CA HIS A 169 -9.41 9.35 -9.93
C HIS A 169 -8.55 9.31 -8.67
N GLU A 170 -7.34 8.75 -8.78
CA GLU A 170 -6.43 8.67 -7.65
C GLU A 170 -5.91 10.04 -7.24
N SER A 171 -5.49 10.88 -8.20
CA SER A 171 -5.05 12.25 -7.91
C SER A 171 -6.13 13.07 -7.22
N LYS A 172 -7.39 12.98 -7.66
CA LYS A 172 -8.52 13.62 -6.97
C LYS A 172 -8.70 13.10 -5.53
N ARG A 173 -8.56 11.79 -5.33
CA ARG A 173 -8.67 11.16 -4.00
C ARG A 173 -7.58 11.65 -3.05
N CYS A 174 -6.32 11.69 -3.52
CA CYS A 174 -5.20 12.20 -2.73
C CYS A 174 -5.34 13.68 -2.42
N LEU A 175 -5.81 14.52 -3.36
CA LEU A 175 -6.11 15.93 -3.11
C LEU A 175 -7.22 16.12 -2.06
N LEU A 176 -8.25 15.25 -2.04
CA LEU A 176 -9.28 15.28 -0.99
C LEU A 176 -8.70 14.91 0.38
N PHE A 177 -7.83 13.90 0.45
CA PHE A 177 -7.13 13.55 1.69
C PHE A 177 -6.22 14.68 2.17
N GLY A 178 -5.50 15.33 1.26
CA GLY A 178 -4.71 16.51 1.57
C GLY A 178 -5.54 17.67 2.15
N ARG A 179 -6.74 17.91 1.59
CA ARG A 179 -7.69 18.89 2.15
C ARG A 179 -8.14 18.52 3.56
N LYS A 180 -8.43 17.24 3.81
CA LYS A 180 -8.81 16.73 5.12
C LYS A 180 -7.64 16.88 6.12
N ALA A 181 -6.41 16.49 5.72
CA ALA A 181 -5.21 16.68 6.53
C ALA A 181 -4.99 18.15 6.90
N MET A 182 -5.10 19.05 5.91
CA MET A 182 -4.99 20.49 6.12
C MET A 182 -6.05 21.03 7.10
N THR A 183 -7.27 20.51 7.03
CA THR A 183 -8.36 20.89 7.94
C THR A 183 -8.09 20.39 9.37
N ASN A 184 -7.54 19.22 9.53
CA ASN A 184 -7.16 18.68 10.84
C ASN A 184 -6.04 19.49 11.51
N LEU A 185 -5.19 20.12 10.70
CA LEU A 185 -4.12 21.00 11.21
C LEU A 185 -4.59 22.43 11.55
N ASP A 186 -5.82 22.81 11.24
CA ASP A 186 -6.32 24.18 11.39
C ASP A 186 -6.14 24.75 12.79
N SER A 187 -6.34 23.95 13.83
CA SER A 187 -6.16 24.39 15.22
C SER A 187 -4.72 24.83 15.52
N ILE A 188 -3.75 24.07 15.00
CA ILE A 188 -2.32 24.32 15.15
C ILE A 188 -1.92 25.54 14.29
N LEU A 189 -2.31 25.54 13.01
CA LEU A 189 -1.95 26.60 12.06
C LEU A 189 -2.56 27.96 12.41
N LYS A 190 -3.61 28.00 13.23
CA LYS A 190 -4.23 29.23 13.73
C LYS A 190 -3.59 29.77 15.00
N THR A 191 -2.70 29.04 15.65
CA THR A 191 -1.98 29.50 16.85
C THR A 191 -1.08 30.66 16.49
N ARG A 192 -1.13 31.75 17.29
CA ARG A 192 -0.39 32.97 17.00
C ARG A 192 1.11 32.89 17.26
N ASP A 193 1.51 31.95 18.12
CA ASP A 193 2.90 31.81 18.58
C ASP A 193 3.77 31.01 17.60
N ILE A 194 3.17 30.45 16.54
CA ILE A 194 3.89 29.65 15.53
C ILE A 194 4.24 30.55 14.35
N SER A 195 5.53 30.59 14.00
CA SER A 195 6.02 31.38 12.87
C SER A 195 5.45 30.87 11.53
N LEU A 196 5.34 31.75 10.53
CA LEU A 196 4.92 31.35 9.18
C LEU A 196 5.83 30.26 8.61
N LEU A 197 7.14 30.36 8.80
CA LEU A 197 8.12 29.39 8.33
C LEU A 197 7.86 28.00 8.93
N THR A 198 7.61 27.93 10.25
CA THR A 198 7.28 26.68 10.93
C THR A 198 5.97 26.07 10.39
N ASN A 199 4.96 26.91 10.16
CA ASN A 199 3.70 26.48 9.56
C ASN A 199 3.89 25.92 8.13
N VAL A 200 4.75 26.55 7.32
CA VAL A 200 5.11 26.02 5.97
C VAL A 200 5.79 24.66 6.08
N CYS A 201 6.76 24.52 7.01
CA CYS A 201 7.42 23.23 7.25
C CYS A 201 6.41 22.16 7.71
N LEU A 202 5.48 22.52 8.59
CA LEU A 202 4.44 21.61 9.07
C LEU A 202 3.53 21.11 7.93
N VAL A 203 3.08 22.01 7.05
CA VAL A 203 2.28 21.65 5.88
C VAL A 203 3.08 20.74 4.94
N LYS A 204 4.34 21.07 4.65
CA LYS A 204 5.20 20.22 3.83
C LYS A 204 5.41 18.83 4.44
N ALA A 205 5.55 18.72 5.75
CA ALA A 205 5.77 17.45 6.43
C ALA A 205 4.49 16.59 6.59
N MET A 206 3.33 17.22 6.76
CA MET A 206 2.10 16.51 7.13
C MET A 206 1.07 16.41 6.00
N VAL A 207 1.05 17.35 5.07
CA VAL A 207 0.05 17.41 3.99
C VAL A 207 0.62 16.89 2.67
N PHE A 208 1.84 17.30 2.31
CA PHE A 208 2.45 16.90 1.04
C PHE A 208 2.63 15.39 0.90
N PRO A 209 3.14 14.64 1.91
CA PRO A 209 3.25 13.19 1.78
C PRO A 209 1.90 12.49 1.55
N VAL A 210 0.81 13.01 2.11
CA VAL A 210 -0.53 12.48 1.89
C VAL A 210 -1.00 12.69 0.45
N VAL A 211 -0.69 13.86 -0.12
CA VAL A 211 -1.09 14.20 -1.50
C VAL A 211 -0.21 13.53 -2.53
N MET A 212 1.09 13.35 -2.23
CA MET A 212 2.09 12.79 -3.14
C MET A 212 2.17 11.26 -3.06
N TYR A 213 1.39 10.63 -2.17
CA TYR A 213 1.42 9.17 -2.00
C TYR A 213 1.08 8.44 -3.31
N GLY A 214 2.00 7.61 -3.80
CA GLY A 214 1.87 6.83 -5.03
C GLY A 214 2.00 7.65 -6.31
N CYS A 215 2.39 8.94 -6.24
CA CYS A 215 2.48 9.80 -7.42
C CYS A 215 3.61 9.42 -8.38
N GLU A 216 4.57 8.61 -7.97
CA GLU A 216 5.64 8.06 -8.79
C GLU A 216 5.12 7.22 -9.96
N SER A 217 3.92 6.66 -9.83
CA SER A 217 3.25 5.87 -10.86
C SER A 217 2.28 6.68 -11.74
N TRP A 218 2.10 7.98 -11.45
CA TRP A 218 1.09 8.77 -12.15
C TRP A 218 1.63 9.34 -13.46
N THR A 219 0.81 9.32 -14.50
CA THR A 219 1.03 10.12 -15.70
C THR A 219 0.24 11.42 -15.58
N ILE A 220 0.89 12.48 -15.08
CA ILE A 220 0.23 13.77 -14.84
C ILE A 220 -0.09 14.45 -16.16
N LYS A 221 -1.36 14.49 -16.52
CA LYS A 221 -1.87 15.25 -17.67
C LYS A 221 -2.04 16.73 -17.28
N LYS A 222 -2.12 17.61 -18.27
CA LYS A 222 -2.30 19.06 -18.05
C LYS A 222 -3.47 19.40 -17.11
N ALA A 223 -4.57 18.66 -17.23
CA ALA A 223 -5.75 18.88 -16.38
C ALA A 223 -5.52 18.49 -14.90
N GLU A 224 -4.72 17.47 -14.65
CA GLU A 224 -4.30 17.06 -13.31
C GLU A 224 -3.34 18.09 -12.72
N GLY A 225 -2.34 18.56 -13.49
CA GLY A 225 -1.43 19.61 -13.09
C GLY A 225 -2.19 20.88 -12.65
N GLN A 226 -3.17 21.33 -13.41
CA GLN A 226 -4.01 22.47 -13.02
C GLN A 226 -4.77 22.25 -11.70
N ARG A 227 -5.22 21.02 -11.40
CA ARG A 227 -5.88 20.70 -10.13
C ARG A 227 -4.91 20.69 -8.96
N ILE A 228 -3.68 20.18 -9.18
CA ILE A 228 -2.61 20.18 -8.19
C ILE A 228 -2.22 21.63 -7.86
N ASP A 229 -2.03 22.49 -8.86
CA ASP A 229 -1.76 23.91 -8.68
C ASP A 229 -2.89 24.63 -7.93
N ALA A 230 -4.13 24.33 -8.30
CA ALA A 230 -5.29 24.92 -7.60
C ALA A 230 -5.36 24.49 -6.13
N PHE A 231 -4.98 23.24 -5.82
CA PHE A 231 -4.87 22.75 -4.46
C PHE A 231 -3.72 23.43 -3.73
N GLU A 232 -2.56 23.59 -4.37
CA GLU A 232 -1.40 24.26 -3.80
C GLU A 232 -1.73 25.71 -3.42
N LEU A 233 -2.37 26.45 -4.29
CA LEU A 233 -2.82 27.80 -4.02
C LEU A 233 -3.89 27.86 -2.91
N TRP A 234 -4.79 26.89 -2.88
CA TRP A 234 -5.83 26.83 -1.86
C TRP A 234 -5.23 26.66 -0.45
N HIS A 235 -4.27 25.74 -0.26
CA HIS A 235 -3.69 25.54 1.06
C HIS A 235 -2.77 26.69 1.48
N TRP A 236 -2.01 27.33 0.56
CA TRP A 236 -1.21 28.52 0.87
C TRP A 236 -2.09 29.71 1.25
N ARG A 237 -3.18 29.95 0.56
CA ARG A 237 -4.15 30.98 0.95
C ARG A 237 -4.74 30.73 2.34
N ARG A 238 -5.07 29.47 2.63
CA ARG A 238 -5.58 29.07 3.95
C ARG A 238 -4.54 29.29 5.04
N LEU A 239 -3.28 28.96 4.80
CA LEU A 239 -2.16 29.19 5.70
C LEU A 239 -1.98 30.68 6.01
N LEU A 240 -1.98 31.53 4.97
CA LEU A 240 -1.86 32.98 5.08
C LEU A 240 -3.15 33.68 5.57
N ARG A 241 -4.24 32.91 5.78
CA ARG A 241 -5.58 33.44 6.15
C ARG A 241 -6.12 34.47 5.16
N VAL A 242 -5.78 34.32 3.88
CA VAL A 242 -6.24 35.17 2.80
C VAL A 242 -7.51 34.60 2.21
N PRO A 243 -8.69 35.21 2.43
CA PRO A 243 -9.93 34.70 1.85
C PRO A 243 -9.89 34.80 0.33
N TRP A 244 -10.66 33.93 -0.32
CA TRP A 244 -10.72 33.91 -1.79
C TRP A 244 -11.24 35.23 -2.38
N THR A 245 -12.06 35.95 -1.62
CA THR A 245 -12.62 37.26 -1.97
C THR A 245 -11.59 38.40 -1.90
N ALA A 246 -10.45 38.18 -1.24
CA ALA A 246 -9.37 39.17 -1.21
C ALA A 246 -8.75 39.29 -2.61
N ARG A 247 -8.59 40.52 -3.10
CA ARG A 247 -8.02 40.81 -4.44
C ARG A 247 -6.47 40.62 -4.47
N ARG A 248 -5.97 39.54 -3.86
CA ARG A 248 -4.54 39.20 -3.92
C ARG A 248 -4.28 38.21 -5.04
N SER A 249 -3.31 38.52 -5.90
CA SER A 249 -2.90 37.63 -6.98
C SER A 249 -2.24 36.34 -6.46
N ASN A 250 -2.34 35.26 -7.25
CA ASN A 250 -1.67 33.99 -6.94
C ASN A 250 -0.14 34.16 -6.85
N GLN A 251 0.44 34.98 -7.72
CA GLN A 251 1.87 35.32 -7.69
C GLN A 251 2.28 35.99 -6.37
N SER A 252 1.45 36.89 -5.84
CA SER A 252 1.69 37.53 -4.54
C SER A 252 1.68 36.52 -3.37
N ILE A 253 0.81 35.50 -3.42
CA ILE A 253 0.76 34.43 -2.43
C ILE A 253 2.03 33.57 -2.50
N LEU A 254 2.39 33.11 -3.71
CA LEU A 254 3.59 32.29 -3.91
C LEU A 254 4.87 33.04 -3.55
N LYS A 255 4.96 34.34 -3.85
CA LYS A 255 6.12 35.17 -3.48
C LYS A 255 6.29 35.29 -1.97
N GLU A 256 5.20 35.35 -1.21
CA GLU A 256 5.24 35.45 0.27
C GLU A 256 5.64 34.11 0.90
N ILE A 257 5.14 33.00 0.40
CA ILE A 257 5.52 31.65 0.85
C ILE A 257 6.93 31.28 0.38
N ASN A 258 7.29 31.72 -0.84
CA ASN A 258 8.54 31.42 -1.52
C ASN A 258 8.90 29.91 -1.49
N PRO A 259 8.03 29.04 -2.01
CA PRO A 259 8.32 27.61 -2.02
C PRO A 259 9.49 27.33 -2.96
N GLU A 260 10.43 26.50 -2.53
CA GLU A 260 11.60 26.10 -3.36
C GLU A 260 11.15 25.38 -4.64
N TYR A 261 10.12 24.56 -4.55
CA TYR A 261 9.48 23.84 -5.65
C TYR A 261 7.96 23.90 -5.50
N SER A 262 7.25 23.93 -6.65
CA SER A 262 5.80 23.71 -6.64
C SER A 262 5.48 22.27 -6.26
N LEU A 263 4.25 22.02 -5.81
CA LEU A 263 3.80 20.67 -5.48
C LEU A 263 3.86 19.73 -6.70
N GLU A 264 3.44 20.22 -7.89
CA GLU A 264 3.59 19.49 -9.15
C GLU A 264 5.06 19.20 -9.46
N GLY A 265 5.95 20.19 -9.29
CA GLY A 265 7.39 20.00 -9.50
C GLY A 265 8.02 18.99 -8.54
N LEU A 266 7.51 18.86 -7.30
CA LEU A 266 7.95 17.81 -6.37
C LEU A 266 7.46 16.43 -6.82
N MET A 267 6.22 16.31 -7.29
CA MET A 267 5.68 15.04 -7.81
C MET A 267 6.45 14.57 -9.05
N LEU A 268 6.75 15.47 -9.99
CA LEU A 268 7.54 15.15 -11.19
C LEU A 268 8.98 14.73 -10.90
N LYS A 269 9.55 15.12 -9.75
CA LYS A 269 10.87 14.65 -9.32
C LYS A 269 10.87 13.23 -8.76
N LEU A 270 9.72 12.72 -8.33
CA LEU A 270 9.56 11.37 -7.82
C LEU A 270 9.25 10.35 -8.93
N GLN A 271 8.82 10.79 -10.09
CA GLN A 271 8.60 10.00 -11.31
C GLN A 271 9.92 9.69 -12.03
#